data_9c9ffb2640b87f5f5a69332ba0a0da40
#
_entry.id   9c9ffb2640b87f5f5a69332ba0a0da40
#
_cell.length_a   1.000
_cell.length_b   1.000
_cell.length_c   1.000
_cell.angle_alpha   90.00
_cell.angle_beta   90.00
_cell.angle_gamma   90.00
#
_symmetry.space_group_name_H-M   'P 1'
#
loop_
_entity.id
_entity.type
_entity.pdbx_description
1 polymer ?
#
loop_
_entity_poly.entity_id
_entity_poly.type
_entity_poly.pdbx_seq_one_letter_code
_entity_poly.pdbx_strand_id
1 'polypeptide(L)'
;MPSESNAMTGPMDASPVAHDGVSMLHAARAADPDRFFCALFLPAPARAAAMVLIAFNHECVRAVATPASWAVAGPMAGLIRLQWWRDVVESGNAQRHDTARALLGLLARGQVRRDTIEAIITAREDELDGLPDRAHWQAAMLAGAGGMQVAMAMAAGVEDGPVLERVRLYGGVYGVGALVRYLPAVLAAGRCPLPDDMLAEANLTRDGLRTGQATPGQIAALRGALRQQGQDWLAQARAGGRLPRPALAASLPAALGLRDMKARAVPASPQPRGLGDRLAVMAAMVRGRI
;
A
#
# COMPACT_ATOMS: atom_id res chain seq x y z
N MET A 1 -11.29 -69.26 12.54
CA MET A 1 -11.01 -67.99 13.23
C MET A 1 -10.47 -67.02 12.18
N PRO A 2 -11.24 -66.02 11.72
CA PRO A 2 -10.78 -65.10 10.70
C PRO A 2 -10.03 -63.92 11.39
N SER A 3 -8.93 -63.50 10.75
CA SER A 3 -8.11 -62.37 11.11
C SER A 3 -8.75 -61.06 10.63
N GLU A 4 -8.98 -60.14 11.52
CA GLU A 4 -9.48 -58.80 11.24
C GLU A 4 -8.38 -57.97 10.56
N SER A 5 -8.70 -57.49 9.35
CA SER A 5 -7.94 -56.50 8.59
C SER A 5 -8.29 -55.11 9.11
N ASN A 6 -7.37 -54.48 9.84
CA ASN A 6 -7.49 -53.11 10.32
C ASN A 6 -7.08 -52.17 9.19
N ALA A 7 -8.06 -51.57 8.51
CA ALA A 7 -7.86 -50.53 7.52
C ALA A 7 -7.59 -49.21 8.26
N MET A 8 -6.33 -48.81 8.34
CA MET A 8 -5.92 -47.45 8.75
C MET A 8 -6.29 -46.48 7.64
N THR A 9 -7.34 -45.68 7.86
CA THR A 9 -7.61 -44.46 7.13
C THR A 9 -6.58 -43.42 7.54
N GLY A 10 -5.58 -43.20 6.69
CA GLY A 10 -4.63 -42.10 6.85
C GLY A 10 -5.33 -40.72 6.66
N PRO A 11 -4.86 -39.64 7.28
CA PRO A 11 -5.44 -38.33 7.10
C PRO A 11 -5.30 -37.88 5.63
N MET A 12 -6.40 -37.41 5.06
CA MET A 12 -6.44 -36.79 3.73
C MET A 12 -5.44 -35.66 3.67
N ASP A 13 -4.45 -35.80 2.81
CA ASP A 13 -3.41 -34.82 2.52
C ASP A 13 -4.08 -33.54 1.98
N ALA A 14 -4.08 -32.49 2.78
CA ALA A 14 -4.62 -31.18 2.37
C ALA A 14 -3.74 -30.65 1.25
N SER A 15 -4.34 -30.39 0.08
CA SER A 15 -3.64 -29.90 -1.12
C SER A 15 -2.72 -28.72 -0.80
N PRO A 16 -1.47 -28.70 -1.31
CA PRO A 16 -0.50 -27.63 -1.08
C PRO A 16 -1.04 -26.23 -1.43
N VAL A 17 -1.93 -26.10 -2.40
CA VAL A 17 -2.59 -24.85 -2.80
C VAL A 17 -3.44 -24.23 -1.68
N ALA A 18 -4.02 -25.03 -0.78
CA ALA A 18 -4.81 -24.52 0.34
C ALA A 18 -3.92 -23.96 1.46
N HIS A 19 -2.75 -24.55 1.69
CA HIS A 19 -1.76 -24.07 2.68
C HIS A 19 -1.15 -22.73 2.28
N ASP A 20 -0.78 -22.57 1.00
CA ASP A 20 -0.21 -21.33 0.45
C ASP A 20 -1.21 -20.17 0.55
N GLY A 21 -2.49 -20.42 0.29
CA GLY A 21 -3.54 -19.41 0.36
C GLY A 21 -3.80 -18.89 1.78
N VAL A 22 -3.76 -19.76 2.79
CA VAL A 22 -3.91 -19.37 4.21
C VAL A 22 -2.71 -18.57 4.68
N SER A 23 -1.49 -18.95 4.29
CA SER A 23 -0.26 -18.22 4.60
C SER A 23 -0.28 -16.81 4.01
N MET A 24 -0.67 -16.66 2.74
CA MET A 24 -0.77 -15.36 2.05
C MET A 24 -1.82 -14.44 2.69
N LEU A 25 -2.96 -14.99 3.11
CA LEU A 25 -4.01 -14.24 3.79
C LEU A 25 -3.52 -13.66 5.13
N HIS A 26 -2.83 -14.48 5.92
CA HIS A 26 -2.26 -14.05 7.20
C HIS A 26 -1.16 -13.01 7.00
N ALA A 27 -0.27 -13.21 6.03
CA ALA A 27 0.77 -12.26 5.67
C ALA A 27 0.19 -10.90 5.26
N ALA A 28 -0.81 -10.89 4.36
CA ALA A 28 -1.47 -9.66 3.92
C ALA A 28 -2.17 -8.93 5.07
N ARG A 29 -2.87 -9.66 5.96
CA ARG A 29 -3.55 -9.07 7.13
C ARG A 29 -2.58 -8.44 8.12
N ALA A 30 -1.45 -9.06 8.36
CA ALA A 30 -0.41 -8.53 9.24
C ALA A 30 0.31 -7.33 8.61
N ALA A 31 0.54 -7.38 7.30
CA ALA A 31 1.27 -6.39 6.53
C ALA A 31 0.53 -5.05 6.41
N ASP A 32 -0.74 -5.08 6.00
CA ASP A 32 -1.58 -3.90 5.80
C ASP A 32 -3.04 -4.22 6.18
N PRO A 33 -3.39 -4.11 7.46
CA PRO A 33 -4.74 -4.41 7.94
C PRO A 33 -5.81 -3.49 7.35
N ASP A 34 -5.45 -2.28 6.93
CA ASP A 34 -6.36 -1.31 6.32
C ASP A 34 -6.78 -1.76 4.92
N ARG A 35 -5.79 -2.01 4.04
CA ARG A 35 -6.06 -2.54 2.70
C ARG A 35 -6.67 -3.94 2.75
N PHE A 36 -6.21 -4.78 3.68
CA PHE A 36 -6.80 -6.10 3.89
C PHE A 36 -8.31 -6.01 4.16
N PHE A 37 -8.72 -5.18 5.12
CA PHE A 37 -10.15 -4.99 5.44
C PHE A 37 -10.94 -4.45 4.25
N CYS A 38 -10.41 -3.45 3.54
CA CYS A 38 -11.06 -2.89 2.37
C CYS A 38 -11.16 -3.91 1.21
N ALA A 39 -10.17 -4.78 1.04
CA ALA A 39 -10.17 -5.82 0.00
C ALA A 39 -11.29 -6.85 0.18
N LEU A 40 -11.86 -7.02 1.38
CA LEU A 40 -12.99 -7.90 1.61
C LEU A 40 -14.27 -7.47 0.85
N PHE A 41 -14.35 -6.21 0.41
CA PHE A 41 -15.45 -5.69 -0.41
C PHE A 41 -15.26 -5.90 -1.92
N LEU A 42 -14.07 -6.35 -2.35
CA LEU A 42 -13.82 -6.72 -3.74
C LEU A 42 -14.60 -7.99 -4.12
N PRO A 43 -14.90 -8.20 -5.42
CA PRO A 43 -15.40 -9.48 -5.92
C PRO A 43 -14.50 -10.66 -5.50
N ALA A 44 -15.09 -11.83 -5.25
CA ALA A 44 -14.36 -12.97 -4.68
C ALA A 44 -13.06 -13.33 -5.44
N PRO A 45 -13.03 -13.38 -6.79
CA PRO A 45 -11.78 -13.65 -7.52
C PRO A 45 -10.68 -12.60 -7.29
N ALA A 46 -11.07 -11.33 -7.15
CA ALA A 46 -10.13 -10.23 -6.95
C ALA A 46 -9.56 -10.17 -5.53
N ARG A 47 -10.24 -10.78 -4.54
CA ARG A 47 -9.73 -10.80 -3.14
C ARG A 47 -8.40 -11.54 -3.04
N ALA A 48 -8.27 -12.69 -3.68
CA ALA A 48 -7.02 -13.46 -3.69
C ALA A 48 -5.89 -12.64 -4.32
N ALA A 49 -6.14 -11.99 -5.45
CA ALA A 49 -5.19 -11.10 -6.10
C ALA A 49 -4.80 -9.93 -5.18
N ALA A 50 -5.76 -9.32 -4.48
CA ALA A 50 -5.50 -8.24 -3.53
C ALA A 50 -4.56 -8.68 -2.39
N MET A 51 -4.68 -9.92 -1.86
CA MET A 51 -3.77 -10.42 -0.83
C MET A 51 -2.34 -10.53 -1.34
N VAL A 52 -2.15 -11.01 -2.57
CA VAL A 52 -0.82 -11.07 -3.22
C VAL A 52 -0.24 -9.67 -3.39
N LEU A 53 -1.04 -8.71 -3.88
CA LEU A 53 -0.60 -7.32 -4.07
C LEU A 53 -0.24 -6.64 -2.74
N ILE A 54 -0.99 -6.89 -1.66
CA ILE A 54 -0.67 -6.37 -0.32
C ILE A 54 0.66 -6.94 0.17
N ALA A 55 0.88 -8.25 0.04
CA ALA A 55 2.12 -8.90 0.43
C ALA A 55 3.31 -8.36 -0.40
N PHE A 56 3.17 -8.23 -1.71
CA PHE A 56 4.17 -7.62 -2.59
C PHE A 56 4.52 -6.19 -2.16
N ASN A 57 3.51 -5.33 -1.99
CA ASN A 57 3.76 -3.94 -1.55
C ASN A 57 4.45 -3.89 -0.18
N HIS A 58 4.12 -4.80 0.72
CA HIS A 58 4.78 -4.88 2.02
C HIS A 58 6.29 -5.17 1.88
N GLU A 59 6.67 -6.11 1.02
CA GLU A 59 8.07 -6.39 0.74
C GLU A 59 8.81 -5.17 0.17
N CYS A 60 8.18 -4.43 -0.75
CA CYS A 60 8.74 -3.18 -1.28
C CYS A 60 8.86 -2.10 -0.19
N VAL A 61 7.85 -1.95 0.68
CA VAL A 61 7.91 -1.01 1.83
C VAL A 61 9.00 -1.40 2.81
N ARG A 62 9.17 -2.70 3.09
CA ARG A 62 10.25 -3.18 3.96
C ARG A 62 11.64 -2.92 3.40
N ALA A 63 11.80 -2.88 2.08
CA ALA A 63 13.08 -2.54 1.45
C ALA A 63 13.55 -1.13 1.87
N VAL A 64 12.61 -0.18 2.02
CA VAL A 64 12.91 1.21 2.42
C VAL A 64 12.84 1.45 3.94
N ALA A 65 12.26 0.52 4.71
CA ALA A 65 11.93 0.73 6.12
C ALA A 65 12.88 0.05 7.13
N THR A 66 13.93 -0.65 6.68
CA THR A 66 14.74 -1.49 7.59
C THR A 66 15.91 -0.68 8.18
N PRO A 67 15.86 -0.28 9.48
CA PRO A 67 16.92 0.53 10.10
C PRO A 67 18.29 -0.14 10.10
N ALA A 68 18.35 -1.47 10.23
CA ALA A 68 19.59 -2.24 10.17
C ALA A 68 20.32 -2.12 8.82
N SER A 69 19.57 -1.87 7.73
CA SER A 69 20.16 -1.62 6.40
C SER A 69 20.90 -0.27 6.34
N TRP A 70 20.42 0.72 7.08
CA TRP A 70 21.00 2.07 7.08
C TRP A 70 22.29 2.16 7.89
N ALA A 71 22.43 1.38 8.96
CA ALA A 71 23.60 1.42 9.83
C ALA A 71 24.83 0.74 9.20
N VAL A 72 24.63 -0.25 8.31
CA VAL A 72 25.71 -1.09 7.77
C VAL A 72 25.86 -0.94 6.26
N ALA A 73 24.78 -0.80 5.50
CA ALA A 73 24.79 -0.79 4.03
C ALA A 73 24.08 0.42 3.40
N GLY A 74 23.55 1.35 4.22
CA GLY A 74 22.83 2.53 3.74
C GLY A 74 21.60 2.18 2.86
N PRO A 75 21.22 3.06 1.90
CA PRO A 75 20.13 2.82 0.96
C PRO A 75 20.35 1.63 0.03
N MET A 76 21.62 1.22 -0.18
CA MET A 76 22.01 0.20 -1.14
C MET A 76 21.31 -1.14 -0.91
N ALA A 77 21.16 -1.58 0.35
CA ALA A 77 20.46 -2.83 0.65
C ALA A 77 18.97 -2.79 0.25
N GLY A 78 18.34 -1.61 0.37
CA GLY A 78 16.98 -1.37 -0.12
C GLY A 78 16.90 -1.45 -1.64
N LEU A 79 17.81 -0.76 -2.34
CA LEU A 79 17.89 -0.78 -3.81
C LEU A 79 18.13 -2.19 -4.35
N ILE A 80 19.01 -2.98 -3.74
CA ILE A 80 19.25 -4.39 -4.14
C ILE A 80 17.95 -5.21 -4.02
N ARG A 81 17.14 -5.02 -2.98
CA ARG A 81 15.87 -5.73 -2.82
C ARG A 81 14.83 -5.28 -3.84
N LEU A 82 14.78 -4.00 -4.16
CA LEU A 82 13.86 -3.47 -5.18
C LEU A 82 14.30 -3.92 -6.58
N GLN A 83 15.61 -3.92 -6.86
CA GLN A 83 16.14 -4.48 -8.10
C GLN A 83 15.80 -5.96 -8.25
N TRP A 84 15.91 -6.76 -7.18
CA TRP A 84 15.48 -8.16 -7.23
C TRP A 84 14.00 -8.31 -7.64
N TRP A 85 13.11 -7.45 -7.16
CA TRP A 85 11.70 -7.45 -7.59
C TRP A 85 11.55 -7.08 -9.08
N ARG A 86 12.38 -6.17 -9.60
CA ARG A 86 12.42 -5.86 -11.05
C ARG A 86 12.84 -7.09 -11.84
N ASP A 87 13.94 -7.72 -11.43
CA ASP A 87 14.46 -8.92 -12.08
C ASP A 87 13.41 -10.06 -12.10
N VAL A 88 12.67 -10.24 -11.02
CA VAL A 88 11.53 -11.19 -10.96
C VAL A 88 10.47 -10.85 -11.99
N VAL A 89 10.05 -9.58 -12.07
CA VAL A 89 9.00 -9.12 -12.99
C VAL A 89 9.46 -9.21 -14.43
N GLU A 90 10.74 -8.92 -14.72
CA GLU A 90 11.33 -8.95 -16.06
C GLU A 90 11.58 -10.38 -16.54
N SER A 91 12.26 -11.20 -15.73
CA SER A 91 12.66 -12.55 -16.10
C SER A 91 11.53 -13.58 -16.01
N GLY A 92 10.47 -13.29 -15.23
CA GLY A 92 9.44 -14.26 -14.92
C GLY A 92 9.87 -15.37 -13.95
N ASN A 93 11.01 -15.21 -13.28
CA ASN A 93 11.59 -16.21 -12.38
C ASN A 93 11.40 -15.83 -10.91
N ALA A 94 10.46 -16.47 -10.24
CA ALA A 94 10.16 -16.26 -8.82
C ALA A 94 11.15 -16.95 -7.87
N GLN A 95 12.07 -17.75 -8.37
CA GLN A 95 12.92 -18.62 -7.55
C GLN A 95 12.06 -19.44 -6.56
N ARG A 96 12.37 -19.38 -5.24
CA ARG A 96 11.61 -20.05 -4.17
C ARG A 96 10.76 -19.09 -3.35
N HIS A 97 10.38 -17.91 -3.90
CA HIS A 97 9.65 -16.87 -3.17
C HIS A 97 8.15 -16.94 -3.50
N ASP A 98 7.31 -17.29 -2.53
CA ASP A 98 5.88 -17.56 -2.76
C ASP A 98 5.11 -16.33 -3.23
N THR A 99 5.36 -15.15 -2.63
CA THR A 99 4.74 -13.89 -3.09
C THR A 99 5.13 -13.56 -4.53
N ALA A 100 6.39 -13.79 -4.91
CA ALA A 100 6.87 -13.54 -6.27
C ALA A 100 6.18 -14.49 -7.27
N ARG A 101 6.10 -15.77 -6.94
CA ARG A 101 5.39 -16.78 -7.76
C ARG A 101 3.92 -16.41 -7.94
N ALA A 102 3.26 -15.99 -6.87
CA ALA A 102 1.86 -15.56 -6.90
C ALA A 102 1.67 -14.29 -7.75
N LEU A 103 2.56 -13.28 -7.62
CA LEU A 103 2.55 -12.07 -8.42
C LEU A 103 2.75 -12.35 -9.92
N LEU A 104 3.72 -13.20 -10.28
CA LEU A 104 3.91 -13.64 -11.66
C LEU A 104 2.68 -14.34 -12.23
N GLY A 105 1.97 -15.10 -11.39
CA GLY A 105 0.68 -15.69 -11.76
C GLY A 105 -0.40 -14.64 -12.06
N LEU A 106 -0.43 -13.50 -11.35
CA LEU A 106 -1.36 -12.39 -11.68
C LEU A 106 -1.00 -11.71 -13.01
N LEU A 107 0.30 -11.49 -13.25
CA LEU A 107 0.81 -10.93 -14.51
C LEU A 107 0.50 -11.86 -15.70
N ALA A 108 0.77 -13.16 -15.58
CA ALA A 108 0.52 -14.14 -16.62
C ALA A 108 -0.96 -14.27 -17.00
N ARG A 109 -1.86 -14.04 -16.03
CA ARG A 109 -3.32 -14.04 -16.29
C ARG A 109 -3.86 -12.69 -16.76
N GLY A 110 -3.00 -11.66 -16.92
CA GLY A 110 -3.41 -10.30 -17.29
C GLY A 110 -4.27 -9.60 -16.23
N GLN A 111 -4.28 -10.09 -14.98
CA GLN A 111 -5.06 -9.49 -13.89
C GLN A 111 -4.47 -8.16 -13.42
N VAL A 112 -3.18 -7.96 -13.61
CA VAL A 112 -2.46 -6.69 -13.39
C VAL A 112 -1.47 -6.48 -14.52
N ARG A 113 -1.14 -5.22 -14.81
CA ARG A 113 -0.15 -4.89 -15.84
C ARG A 113 1.24 -4.78 -15.23
N ARG A 114 2.24 -5.15 -16.02
CA ARG A 114 3.65 -5.07 -15.65
C ARG A 114 4.05 -3.63 -15.32
N ASP A 115 3.67 -2.68 -16.17
CA ASP A 115 3.97 -1.25 -15.98
C ASP A 115 3.50 -0.71 -14.63
N THR A 116 2.34 -1.17 -14.16
CA THR A 116 1.78 -0.79 -12.87
C THR A 116 2.60 -1.34 -11.70
N ILE A 117 3.08 -2.58 -11.81
CA ILE A 117 3.96 -3.19 -10.78
C ILE A 117 5.33 -2.49 -10.76
N GLU A 118 5.90 -2.24 -11.92
CA GLU A 118 7.18 -1.52 -12.06
C GLU A 118 7.10 -0.10 -11.48
N ALA A 119 6.02 0.62 -11.75
CA ALA A 119 5.79 1.96 -11.18
C ALA A 119 5.71 1.95 -9.64
N ILE A 120 5.13 0.89 -9.04
CA ILE A 120 5.11 0.73 -7.57
C ILE A 120 6.53 0.53 -7.03
N ILE A 121 7.38 -0.23 -7.72
CA ILE A 121 8.78 -0.45 -7.34
C ILE A 121 9.55 0.87 -7.44
N THR A 122 9.47 1.56 -8.60
CA THR A 122 10.12 2.86 -8.84
C THR A 122 9.77 3.88 -7.76
N ALA A 123 8.50 3.96 -7.35
CA ALA A 123 8.09 4.87 -6.28
C ALA A 123 8.81 4.62 -4.93
N ARG A 124 9.34 3.42 -4.71
CA ARG A 124 10.14 3.10 -3.53
C ARG A 124 11.62 3.41 -3.72
N GLU A 125 12.11 3.29 -4.94
CA GLU A 125 13.46 3.74 -5.30
C GLU A 125 13.57 5.25 -5.16
N ASP A 126 12.58 6.00 -5.71
CA ASP A 126 12.49 7.46 -5.56
C ASP A 126 12.51 7.90 -4.09
N GLU A 127 11.85 7.14 -3.20
CA GLU A 127 11.90 7.42 -1.76
C GLU A 127 13.31 7.24 -1.17
N LEU A 128 14.10 6.27 -1.67
CA LEU A 128 15.48 6.02 -1.23
C LEU A 128 16.46 7.05 -1.78
N ASP A 129 16.28 7.43 -3.04
CA ASP A 129 17.16 8.40 -3.73
C ASP A 129 16.89 9.84 -3.27
N GLY A 130 15.71 10.08 -2.68
CA GLY A 130 15.24 11.36 -2.22
C GLY A 130 14.19 11.98 -3.15
N LEU A 131 13.38 12.83 -2.59
CA LEU A 131 12.27 13.51 -3.26
C LEU A 131 12.59 15.00 -3.32
N PRO A 132 13.13 15.52 -4.43
CA PRO A 132 13.66 16.89 -4.49
C PRO A 132 12.56 17.94 -4.37
N ASP A 133 11.40 17.69 -4.96
CA ASP A 133 10.30 18.64 -5.00
C ASP A 133 8.93 17.95 -4.91
N ARG A 134 7.90 18.77 -4.80
CA ARG A 134 6.51 18.36 -4.68
C ARG A 134 6.00 17.57 -5.89
N ALA A 135 6.46 17.90 -7.10
CA ALA A 135 6.03 17.20 -8.32
C ALA A 135 6.55 15.75 -8.33
N HIS A 136 7.82 15.54 -8.00
CA HIS A 136 8.41 14.20 -7.87
C HIS A 136 7.71 13.42 -6.74
N TRP A 137 7.47 14.04 -5.59
CA TRP A 137 6.75 13.43 -4.48
C TRP A 137 5.31 13.03 -4.87
N GLN A 138 4.58 13.90 -5.58
CA GLN A 138 3.24 13.59 -6.06
C GLN A 138 3.25 12.40 -7.02
N ALA A 139 4.19 12.38 -7.95
CA ALA A 139 4.35 11.27 -8.90
C ALA A 139 4.63 9.95 -8.15
N ALA A 140 5.59 9.93 -7.22
CA ALA A 140 5.91 8.76 -6.41
C ALA A 140 4.73 8.30 -5.54
N MET A 141 3.98 9.23 -4.93
CA MET A 141 2.79 8.90 -4.14
C MET A 141 1.69 8.27 -5.00
N LEU A 142 1.43 8.83 -6.18
CA LEU A 142 0.42 8.31 -7.11
C LEU A 142 0.88 7.00 -7.77
N ALA A 143 2.17 6.82 -8.03
CA ALA A 143 2.72 5.55 -8.52
C ALA A 143 2.68 4.46 -7.44
N GLY A 144 3.07 4.76 -6.20
CA GLY A 144 3.12 3.80 -5.10
C GLY A 144 1.73 3.51 -4.51
N ALA A 145 1.19 4.45 -3.72
CA ALA A 145 -0.10 4.26 -3.06
C ALA A 145 -1.26 4.23 -4.05
N GLY A 146 -1.23 5.08 -5.08
CA GLY A 146 -2.18 5.11 -6.18
C GLY A 146 -2.12 3.85 -7.02
N GLY A 147 -0.92 3.45 -7.44
CA GLY A 147 -0.67 2.25 -8.24
C GLY A 147 -1.18 0.96 -7.58
N MET A 148 -1.04 0.85 -6.26
CA MET A 148 -1.62 -0.27 -5.51
C MET A 148 -3.13 -0.37 -5.66
N GLN A 149 -3.85 0.74 -5.60
CA GLN A 149 -5.32 0.72 -5.77
C GLN A 149 -5.70 0.45 -7.23
N VAL A 150 -4.91 0.96 -8.19
CA VAL A 150 -5.07 0.65 -9.62
C VAL A 150 -4.88 -0.84 -9.87
N ALA A 151 -3.83 -1.46 -9.33
CA ALA A 151 -3.60 -2.89 -9.46
C ALA A 151 -4.77 -3.74 -8.89
N MET A 152 -5.33 -3.33 -7.74
CA MET A 152 -6.51 -3.98 -7.15
C MET A 152 -7.76 -3.80 -8.01
N ALA A 153 -7.94 -2.62 -8.62
CA ALA A 153 -9.05 -2.35 -9.52
C ALA A 153 -8.94 -3.17 -10.81
N MET A 154 -7.74 -3.28 -11.40
CA MET A 154 -7.47 -4.16 -12.56
C MET A 154 -7.79 -5.60 -12.24
N ALA A 155 -7.33 -6.12 -11.09
CA ALA A 155 -7.64 -7.47 -10.63
C ALA A 155 -9.15 -7.70 -10.42
N ALA A 156 -9.91 -6.63 -10.20
CA ALA A 156 -11.38 -6.65 -10.12
C ALA A 156 -12.08 -6.43 -11.47
N GLY A 157 -11.34 -6.43 -12.58
CA GLY A 157 -11.86 -6.32 -13.94
C GLY A 157 -12.13 -4.89 -14.41
N VAL A 158 -11.49 -3.89 -13.80
CA VAL A 158 -11.59 -2.49 -14.25
C VAL A 158 -10.51 -2.23 -15.29
N GLU A 159 -10.93 -1.91 -16.53
CA GLU A 159 -10.02 -1.67 -17.66
C GLU A 159 -10.08 -0.21 -18.14
N ASP A 160 -11.14 0.53 -17.82
CA ASP A 160 -11.38 1.92 -18.24
C ASP A 160 -10.29 2.86 -17.67
N GLY A 161 -9.50 3.45 -18.55
CA GLY A 161 -8.38 4.33 -18.19
C GLY A 161 -8.79 5.54 -17.33
N PRO A 162 -9.77 6.32 -17.70
CA PRO A 162 -10.34 7.40 -16.89
C PRO A 162 -10.80 6.95 -15.49
N VAL A 163 -11.41 5.79 -15.39
CA VAL A 163 -11.80 5.20 -14.08
C VAL A 163 -10.56 4.83 -13.28
N LEU A 164 -9.57 4.18 -13.89
CA LEU A 164 -8.32 3.79 -13.23
C LEU A 164 -7.53 5.02 -12.74
N GLU A 165 -7.54 6.11 -13.49
CA GLU A 165 -6.88 7.35 -13.04
C GLU A 165 -7.55 7.92 -11.79
N ARG A 166 -8.87 7.90 -11.72
CA ARG A 166 -9.59 8.31 -10.50
C ARG A 166 -9.32 7.37 -9.33
N VAL A 167 -9.19 6.07 -9.56
CA VAL A 167 -8.76 5.09 -8.55
C VAL A 167 -7.36 5.42 -8.05
N ARG A 168 -6.44 5.83 -8.95
CA ARG A 168 -5.09 6.29 -8.62
C ARG A 168 -5.12 7.48 -7.67
N LEU A 169 -5.94 8.48 -7.96
CA LEU A 169 -6.11 9.65 -7.11
C LEU A 169 -6.67 9.28 -5.71
N TYR A 170 -7.67 8.39 -5.63
CA TYR A 170 -8.15 7.87 -4.35
C TYR A 170 -7.05 7.11 -3.59
N GLY A 171 -6.19 6.38 -4.29
CA GLY A 171 -5.01 5.74 -3.69
C GLY A 171 -4.03 6.77 -3.13
N GLY A 172 -3.81 7.89 -3.82
CA GLY A 172 -3.05 9.04 -3.32
C GLY A 172 -3.66 9.65 -2.05
N VAL A 173 -5.00 9.83 -2.02
CA VAL A 173 -5.72 10.29 -0.81
C VAL A 173 -5.47 9.36 0.38
N TYR A 174 -5.50 8.04 0.17
CA TYR A 174 -5.14 7.07 1.23
C TYR A 174 -3.68 7.21 1.65
N GLY A 175 -2.76 7.29 0.69
CA GLY A 175 -1.32 7.43 0.96
C GLY A 175 -0.99 8.67 1.80
N VAL A 176 -1.57 9.82 1.44
CA VAL A 176 -1.43 11.07 2.22
C VAL A 176 -2.02 10.92 3.61
N GLY A 177 -3.23 10.36 3.74
CA GLY A 177 -3.85 10.14 5.05
C GLY A 177 -3.01 9.22 5.94
N ALA A 178 -2.50 8.13 5.39
CA ALA A 178 -1.60 7.23 6.09
C ALA A 178 -0.31 7.95 6.53
N LEU A 179 0.27 8.78 5.64
CA LEU A 179 1.45 9.58 5.99
C LEU A 179 1.14 10.57 7.13
N VAL A 180 0.01 11.29 7.09
CA VAL A 180 -0.42 12.17 8.18
C VAL A 180 -0.57 11.41 9.49
N ARG A 181 -1.13 10.20 9.46
CA ARG A 181 -1.34 9.34 10.62
C ARG A 181 -0.04 8.80 11.22
N TYR A 182 0.88 8.36 10.36
CA TYR A 182 2.08 7.64 10.78
C TYR A 182 3.34 8.50 10.75
N LEU A 183 3.25 9.79 10.40
CA LEU A 183 4.40 10.67 10.27
C LEU A 183 5.36 10.62 11.48
N PRO A 184 4.91 10.69 12.75
CA PRO A 184 5.83 10.60 13.86
C PRO A 184 6.61 9.27 13.93
N ALA A 185 5.93 8.15 13.64
CA ALA A 185 6.56 6.83 13.66
C ALA A 185 7.52 6.65 12.48
N VAL A 186 7.17 7.19 11.31
CA VAL A 186 8.02 7.16 10.10
C VAL A 186 9.30 7.95 10.32
N LEU A 187 9.19 9.14 10.90
CA LEU A 187 10.34 9.99 11.24
C LEU A 187 11.21 9.35 12.34
N ALA A 188 10.60 8.77 13.38
CA ALA A 188 11.32 8.06 14.43
C ALA A 188 12.07 6.83 13.90
N ALA A 189 11.58 6.21 12.81
CA ALA A 189 12.28 5.15 12.09
C ALA A 189 13.41 5.65 11.16
N GLY A 190 13.73 6.95 11.18
CA GLY A 190 14.78 7.57 10.36
C GLY A 190 14.39 7.81 8.90
N ARG A 191 13.11 7.62 8.53
CA ARG A 191 12.60 7.87 7.18
C ARG A 191 11.99 9.26 7.09
N CYS A 192 12.17 9.91 5.93
CA CYS A 192 11.52 11.19 5.64
C CYS A 192 10.96 11.17 4.21
N PRO A 193 9.78 10.56 3.97
CA PRO A 193 9.14 10.49 2.66
C PRO A 193 8.43 11.80 2.31
N LEU A 194 9.10 12.93 2.51
CA LEU A 194 8.62 14.28 2.24
C LEU A 194 9.58 14.98 1.28
N PRO A 195 9.08 15.81 0.36
CA PRO A 195 9.93 16.54 -0.58
C PRO A 195 10.65 17.72 0.12
N ASP A 196 11.83 18.05 -0.41
CA ASP A 196 12.71 19.07 0.20
C ASP A 196 12.08 20.48 0.16
N ASP A 197 11.33 20.82 -0.88
CA ASP A 197 10.60 22.08 -0.98
C ASP A 197 9.52 22.22 0.12
N MET A 198 8.77 21.15 0.41
CA MET A 198 7.77 21.15 1.49
C MET A 198 8.44 21.29 2.87
N LEU A 199 9.62 20.69 3.06
CA LEU A 199 10.40 20.87 4.27
C LEU A 199 10.89 22.31 4.41
N ALA A 200 11.42 22.89 3.34
CA ALA A 200 11.89 24.29 3.32
C ALA A 200 10.76 25.29 3.61
N GLU A 201 9.56 25.10 3.06
CA GLU A 201 8.37 25.91 3.37
C GLU A 201 8.00 25.86 4.87
N ALA A 202 8.26 24.74 5.54
CA ALA A 202 8.05 24.59 6.98
C ALA A 202 9.27 25.02 7.81
N ASN A 203 10.30 25.63 7.19
CA ASN A 203 11.58 25.94 7.81
C ASN A 203 12.23 24.71 8.50
N LEU A 204 12.24 23.59 7.82
CA LEU A 204 12.80 22.32 8.26
C LEU A 204 13.83 21.80 7.25
N THR A 205 14.74 20.97 7.75
CA THR A 205 15.62 20.13 6.96
C THR A 205 15.38 18.67 7.30
N ARG A 206 15.78 17.74 6.41
CA ARG A 206 15.71 16.29 6.69
C ARG A 206 16.45 15.92 7.97
N ASP A 207 17.62 16.49 8.19
CA ASP A 207 18.40 16.29 9.41
C ASP A 207 17.71 16.83 10.65
N GLY A 208 17.14 18.02 10.59
CA GLY A 208 16.39 18.61 11.69
C GLY A 208 15.18 17.75 12.10
N LEU A 209 14.47 17.18 11.12
CA LEU A 209 13.40 16.21 11.39
C LEU A 209 13.93 14.93 12.03
N ARG A 210 15.01 14.37 11.49
CA ARG A 210 15.61 13.12 11.98
C ARG A 210 16.18 13.25 13.39
N THR A 211 16.71 14.42 13.76
CA THR A 211 17.24 14.71 15.09
C THR A 211 16.19 15.21 16.09
N GLY A 212 14.92 15.23 15.70
CA GLY A 212 13.81 15.64 16.58
C GLY A 212 13.76 17.14 16.89
N GLN A 213 14.41 17.99 16.07
CA GLN A 213 14.47 19.44 16.26
C GLN A 213 13.21 20.17 15.77
N ALA A 214 12.27 19.43 15.13
CA ALA A 214 11.04 20.03 14.63
C ALA A 214 10.10 20.47 15.75
N THR A 215 9.65 21.71 15.71
CA THR A 215 8.65 22.24 16.64
C THR A 215 7.24 21.69 16.30
N PRO A 216 6.32 21.69 17.27
CA PRO A 216 4.91 21.30 17.01
C PRO A 216 4.26 22.15 15.90
N GLY A 217 4.59 23.43 15.78
CA GLY A 217 4.09 24.33 14.73
C GLY A 217 4.56 23.91 13.34
N GLN A 218 5.84 23.55 13.19
CA GLN A 218 6.40 23.07 11.92
C GLN A 218 5.79 21.73 11.50
N ILE A 219 5.61 20.81 12.43
CA ILE A 219 4.91 19.53 12.15
C ILE A 219 3.45 19.79 11.76
N ALA A 220 2.78 20.76 12.39
CA ALA A 220 1.41 21.13 12.02
C ALA A 220 1.35 21.73 10.61
N ALA A 221 2.32 22.55 10.21
CA ALA A 221 2.43 23.12 8.86
C ALA A 221 2.61 22.01 7.80
N LEU A 222 3.53 21.08 8.00
CA LEU A 222 3.72 19.92 7.13
C LEU A 222 2.43 19.11 6.99
N ARG A 223 1.76 18.83 8.09
CA ARG A 223 0.47 18.12 8.07
C ARG A 223 -0.62 18.91 7.34
N GLY A 224 -0.57 20.25 7.43
CA GLY A 224 -1.44 21.15 6.67
C GLY A 224 -1.25 21.00 5.17
N ALA A 225 0.00 21.07 4.70
CA ALA A 225 0.35 20.91 3.31
C ALA A 225 -0.05 19.52 2.75
N LEU A 226 0.21 18.46 3.51
CA LEU A 226 -0.23 17.10 3.16
C LEU A 226 -1.76 17.00 3.05
N ARG A 227 -2.50 17.56 4.01
CA ARG A 227 -3.98 17.57 3.97
C ARG A 227 -4.51 18.31 2.75
N GLN A 228 -3.92 19.46 2.42
CA GLN A 228 -4.32 20.23 1.23
C GLN A 228 -4.15 19.37 -0.01
N GLN A 229 -3.00 18.73 -0.19
CA GLN A 229 -2.76 17.85 -1.33
C GLN A 229 -3.76 16.70 -1.41
N GLY A 230 -4.07 16.07 -0.28
CA GLY A 230 -5.07 15.00 -0.24
C GLY A 230 -6.48 15.48 -0.59
N GLN A 231 -6.84 16.72 -0.21
CA GLN A 231 -8.11 17.36 -0.58
C GLN A 231 -8.18 17.66 -2.08
N ASP A 232 -7.08 18.14 -2.68
CA ASP A 232 -6.99 18.45 -4.10
C ASP A 232 -7.19 17.17 -4.94
N TRP A 233 -6.52 16.08 -4.58
CA TRP A 233 -6.73 14.78 -5.24
C TRP A 233 -8.13 14.24 -5.04
N LEU A 234 -8.70 14.43 -3.86
CA LEU A 234 -10.09 14.02 -3.60
C LEU A 234 -11.09 14.78 -4.49
N ALA A 235 -10.90 16.09 -4.62
CA ALA A 235 -11.74 16.92 -5.50
C ALA A 235 -11.66 16.46 -6.95
N GLN A 236 -10.45 16.21 -7.46
CA GLN A 236 -10.21 15.70 -8.81
C GLN A 236 -10.86 14.31 -8.99
N ALA A 237 -10.65 13.38 -8.05
CA ALA A 237 -11.22 12.04 -8.12
C ALA A 237 -12.76 12.04 -8.15
N ARG A 238 -13.40 12.99 -7.45
CA ARG A 238 -14.85 13.14 -7.38
C ARG A 238 -15.46 13.83 -8.60
N ALA A 239 -14.72 14.65 -9.32
CA ALA A 239 -15.21 15.40 -10.47
C ALA A 239 -15.83 14.50 -11.56
N GLY A 240 -15.35 13.27 -11.72
CA GLY A 240 -15.91 12.29 -12.66
C GLY A 240 -17.16 11.54 -12.16
N GLY A 241 -17.81 11.97 -11.08
CA GLY A 241 -19.04 11.36 -10.57
C GLY A 241 -18.84 10.02 -9.83
N ARG A 242 -19.83 9.12 -9.91
CA ARG A 242 -19.77 7.83 -9.23
C ARG A 242 -18.82 6.87 -9.94
N LEU A 243 -18.10 6.07 -9.14
CA LEU A 243 -17.29 4.96 -9.65
C LEU A 243 -18.15 3.69 -9.86
N PRO A 244 -17.83 2.85 -10.84
CA PRO A 244 -18.33 1.48 -10.90
C PRO A 244 -18.00 0.73 -9.61
N ARG A 245 -18.86 -0.23 -9.22
CA ARG A 245 -18.69 -0.94 -7.93
C ARG A 245 -17.31 -1.57 -7.70
N PRO A 246 -16.68 -2.26 -8.69
CA PRO A 246 -15.33 -2.82 -8.49
C PRO A 246 -14.28 -1.73 -8.24
N ALA A 247 -14.34 -0.62 -8.98
CA ALA A 247 -13.44 0.53 -8.81
C ALA A 247 -13.65 1.22 -7.46
N LEU A 248 -14.91 1.38 -7.03
CA LEU A 248 -15.24 1.91 -5.70
C LEU A 248 -14.66 1.00 -4.59
N ALA A 249 -14.83 -0.31 -4.70
CA ALA A 249 -14.30 -1.27 -3.73
C ALA A 249 -12.77 -1.18 -3.62
N ALA A 250 -12.07 -1.08 -4.76
CA ALA A 250 -10.63 -0.86 -4.79
C ALA A 250 -10.22 0.50 -4.18
N SER A 251 -11.09 1.51 -4.20
CA SER A 251 -10.82 2.86 -3.70
C SER A 251 -11.15 3.04 -2.20
N LEU A 252 -11.76 2.08 -1.54
CA LEU A 252 -12.24 2.18 -0.14
C LEU A 252 -11.17 2.61 0.89
N PRO A 253 -9.86 2.28 0.75
CA PRO A 253 -8.85 2.80 1.66
C PRO A 253 -8.84 4.33 1.76
N ALA A 254 -9.24 5.05 0.71
CA ALA A 254 -9.37 6.51 0.75
C ALA A 254 -10.34 7.00 1.84
N ALA A 255 -11.36 6.23 2.18
CA ALA A 255 -12.27 6.57 3.29
C ALA A 255 -11.52 6.63 4.64
N LEU A 256 -10.52 5.76 4.84
CA LEU A 256 -9.64 5.78 6.00
C LEU A 256 -8.69 6.98 5.92
N GLY A 257 -8.07 7.22 4.75
CA GLY A 257 -7.20 8.38 4.53
C GLY A 257 -7.90 9.71 4.83
N LEU A 258 -9.17 9.85 4.44
CA LEU A 258 -9.97 11.04 4.75
C LEU A 258 -10.18 11.24 6.25
N ARG A 259 -10.37 10.16 7.01
CA ARG A 259 -10.50 10.23 8.46
C ARG A 259 -9.18 10.62 9.11
N ASP A 260 -8.06 10.07 8.64
CA ASP A 260 -6.73 10.40 9.13
C ASP A 260 -6.39 11.87 8.89
N MET A 261 -6.70 12.40 7.71
CA MET A 261 -6.54 13.81 7.40
C MET A 261 -7.40 14.74 8.27
N LYS A 262 -8.58 14.29 8.71
CA LYS A 262 -9.46 15.05 9.60
C LYS A 262 -9.08 14.96 11.08
N ALA A 263 -8.26 14.00 11.47
CA ALA A 263 -7.87 13.80 12.86
C ALA A 263 -7.10 15.01 13.40
N ARG A 264 -7.55 15.58 14.52
CA ARG A 264 -6.90 16.72 15.17
C ARG A 264 -5.59 16.32 15.86
N ALA A 265 -5.60 15.17 16.52
CA ALA A 265 -4.44 14.59 17.17
C ALA A 265 -3.95 13.35 16.41
N VAL A 266 -2.63 13.20 16.36
CA VAL A 266 -1.98 11.98 15.83
C VAL A 266 -1.32 11.31 17.03
N PRO A 267 -1.64 10.04 17.29
CA PRO A 267 -0.98 9.31 18.37
C PRO A 267 0.52 9.17 18.08
N ALA A 268 1.33 9.23 19.12
CA ALA A 268 2.79 9.07 19.01
C ALA A 268 3.18 7.67 18.48
N SER A 269 2.35 6.66 18.75
CA SER A 269 2.51 5.30 18.23
C SER A 269 1.30 4.89 17.38
N PRO A 270 1.49 4.04 16.37
CA PRO A 270 0.39 3.52 15.56
C PRO A 270 -0.64 2.82 16.43
N GLN A 271 -1.91 3.25 16.32
CA GLN A 271 -3.04 2.62 17.01
C GLN A 271 -3.85 1.77 16.02
N PRO A 272 -4.39 0.62 16.43
CA PRO A 272 -5.31 -0.15 15.61
C PRO A 272 -6.54 0.69 15.19
N ARG A 273 -7.12 0.37 14.04
CA ARG A 273 -8.36 1.02 13.58
C ARG A 273 -9.53 0.71 14.49
N GLY A 274 -10.23 1.75 14.91
CA GLY A 274 -11.44 1.64 15.71
C GLY A 274 -12.68 1.23 14.91
N LEU A 275 -13.78 0.96 15.62
CA LEU A 275 -15.05 0.62 15.00
C LEU A 275 -15.54 1.72 14.04
N GLY A 276 -15.35 2.99 14.41
CA GLY A 276 -15.74 4.14 13.58
C GLY A 276 -15.05 4.16 12.21
N ASP A 277 -13.80 3.67 12.11
CA ASP A 277 -13.09 3.57 10.83
C ASP A 277 -13.70 2.49 9.94
N ARG A 278 -14.03 1.33 10.52
CA ARG A 278 -14.69 0.23 9.80
C ARG A 278 -16.08 0.64 9.31
N LEU A 279 -16.86 1.32 10.15
CA LEU A 279 -18.16 1.86 9.77
C LEU A 279 -18.06 2.89 8.65
N ALA A 280 -17.02 3.73 8.63
CA ALA A 280 -16.82 4.69 7.55
C ALA A 280 -16.57 4.00 6.20
N VAL A 281 -15.77 2.93 6.17
CA VAL A 281 -15.55 2.12 4.96
C VAL A 281 -16.85 1.46 4.49
N MET A 282 -17.58 0.82 5.40
CA MET A 282 -18.88 0.20 5.09
C MET A 282 -19.89 1.22 4.56
N ALA A 283 -19.96 2.38 5.19
CA ALA A 283 -20.84 3.47 4.77
C ALA A 283 -20.47 4.04 3.40
N ALA A 284 -19.17 4.13 3.08
CA ALA A 284 -18.70 4.53 1.74
C ALA A 284 -19.17 3.52 0.68
N MET A 285 -19.03 2.23 0.95
CA MET A 285 -19.47 1.18 0.03
C MET A 285 -20.98 1.19 -0.18
N VAL A 286 -21.78 1.34 0.90
CA VAL A 286 -23.26 1.40 0.82
C VAL A 286 -23.72 2.64 0.06
N ARG A 287 -23.15 3.81 0.36
CA ARG A 287 -23.50 5.08 -0.32
C ARG A 287 -23.03 5.14 -1.79
N GLY A 288 -22.15 4.23 -2.22
CA GLY A 288 -21.60 4.22 -3.56
C GLY A 288 -20.64 5.39 -3.83
N ARG A 289 -20.03 5.97 -2.79
CA ARG A 289 -19.09 7.11 -2.89
C ARG A 289 -18.19 7.24 -1.67
N ILE A 290 -17.01 7.78 -1.91
CA ILE A 290 -16.00 8.14 -0.91
C ILE A 290 -16.03 9.65 -0.66
#